data_a8220a77e01fcc57a58c5df48eb17c1e
#
_entry.id   a8220a77e01fcc57a58c5df48eb17c1e
#
_cell.length_a   1.000
_cell.length_b   1.000
_cell.length_c   1.000
_cell.angle_alpha   90.00
_cell.angle_beta   90.00
_cell.angle_gamma   90.00
#
_symmetry.space_group_name_H-M   'P 1'
#
loop_
_entity.id
_entity.type
_entity.pdbx_description
1 polymer ?
#
loop_
_entity_poly.entity_id
_entity_poly.type
_entity_poly.pdbx_seq_one_letter_code
_entity_poly.pdbx_strand_id
1 'polypeptide(L)'
;MMLKSYLITDPKLFGDTAETLERALSLAIAEHSPDFICLRDKSSNRYTELAEVFLKIPGRHKALLHGDVDLAVTLGAYGVHLSSLQFDQIARAKEAGLYVIASTHSYEEALAANEADAITYSPIFHSPNKGIPKGLEDLKEITGKINTKIFALGGITTKEQIQQVETCGVYGFASIRYFKENSNV
;
A
#
# COMPACT_ATOMS: atom_id res chain seq x y z
N MET A 1 4.07 -0.76 -19.84
CA MET A 1 4.70 -1.20 -18.56
C MET A 1 3.66 -2.04 -17.82
N MET A 2 4.03 -3.18 -17.24
CA MET A 2 3.04 -4.00 -16.51
C MET A 2 2.65 -3.27 -15.22
N LEU A 3 1.34 -3.15 -14.96
CA LEU A 3 0.76 -2.52 -13.78
C LEU A 3 1.25 -3.19 -12.50
N LYS A 4 1.77 -2.44 -11.55
CA LYS A 4 2.26 -2.96 -10.27
C LYS A 4 1.11 -3.21 -9.28
N SER A 5 1.22 -4.28 -8.51
CA SER A 5 0.24 -4.66 -7.51
C SER A 5 0.78 -4.45 -6.09
N TYR A 6 -0.05 -3.87 -5.22
CA TYR A 6 0.30 -3.50 -3.87
C TYR A 6 -0.76 -3.98 -2.86
N LEU A 7 -0.43 -5.02 -2.10
CA LEU A 7 -1.27 -5.53 -1.02
C LEU A 7 -1.02 -4.70 0.25
N ILE A 8 -2.08 -4.16 0.84
CA ILE A 8 -2.03 -3.52 2.17
C ILE A 8 -2.83 -4.40 3.12
N THR A 9 -2.24 -4.79 4.25
CA THR A 9 -2.95 -5.64 5.23
C THR A 9 -3.97 -4.84 6.05
N ASP A 10 -4.96 -5.56 6.55
CA ASP A 10 -5.89 -5.12 7.60
C ASP A 10 -6.06 -6.28 8.57
N PRO A 11 -5.91 -6.08 9.89
CA PRO A 11 -5.95 -7.18 10.87
C PRO A 11 -7.26 -7.97 10.84
N LYS A 12 -8.38 -7.32 10.47
CA LYS A 12 -9.68 -8.01 10.35
C LYS A 12 -9.73 -9.04 9.22
N LEU A 13 -8.88 -8.88 8.20
CA LEU A 13 -8.84 -9.76 7.03
C LEU A 13 -7.61 -10.67 7.02
N PHE A 14 -6.47 -10.18 7.46
CA PHE A 14 -5.20 -10.91 7.42
C PHE A 14 -4.77 -11.47 8.78
N GLY A 15 -5.52 -11.19 9.86
CA GLY A 15 -5.23 -11.63 11.21
C GLY A 15 -4.38 -10.64 12.01
N ASP A 16 -4.46 -10.77 13.32
CA ASP A 16 -3.83 -9.92 14.35
C ASP A 16 -2.84 -10.70 15.23
N THR A 17 -2.57 -11.95 14.86
CA THR A 17 -1.54 -12.80 15.48
C THR A 17 -0.49 -13.21 14.45
N ALA A 18 0.71 -13.56 14.89
CA ALA A 18 1.79 -14.04 14.03
C ALA A 18 1.34 -15.20 13.13
N GLU A 19 0.69 -16.20 13.70
CA GLU A 19 0.22 -17.40 12.99
C GLU A 19 -0.84 -17.06 11.92
N THR A 20 -1.86 -16.28 12.29
CA THR A 20 -2.96 -15.93 11.38
C THR A 20 -2.48 -15.02 10.25
N LEU A 21 -1.59 -14.07 10.55
CA LEU A 21 -0.97 -13.17 9.57
C LEU A 21 -0.12 -13.96 8.56
N GLU A 22 0.80 -14.82 9.05
CA GLU A 22 1.68 -15.63 8.21
C GLU A 22 0.89 -16.52 7.26
N ARG A 23 -0.13 -17.23 7.78
CA ARG A 23 -0.97 -18.10 6.97
C ARG A 23 -1.74 -17.31 5.89
N ALA A 24 -2.38 -16.20 6.27
CA ALA A 24 -3.17 -15.41 5.34
C ALA A 24 -2.30 -14.77 4.24
N LEU A 25 -1.12 -14.24 4.60
CA LEU A 25 -0.20 -13.65 3.64
C LEU A 25 0.43 -14.70 2.73
N SER A 26 0.82 -15.87 3.25
CA SER A 26 1.36 -16.96 2.43
C SER A 26 0.37 -17.39 1.35
N LEU A 27 -0.92 -17.49 1.67
CA LEU A 27 -1.97 -17.79 0.70
C LEU A 27 -2.11 -16.67 -0.35
N ALA A 28 -2.19 -15.41 0.08
CA ALA A 28 -2.33 -14.28 -0.82
C ALA A 28 -1.10 -14.13 -1.75
N ILE A 29 0.10 -14.37 -1.26
CA ILE A 29 1.34 -14.35 -2.06
C ILE A 29 1.33 -15.47 -3.10
N ALA A 30 0.93 -16.68 -2.71
CA ALA A 30 0.86 -17.83 -3.63
C ALA A 30 -0.16 -17.60 -4.75
N GLU A 31 -1.30 -16.98 -4.44
CA GLU A 31 -2.39 -16.75 -5.41
C GLU A 31 -2.15 -15.55 -6.31
N HIS A 32 -1.68 -14.43 -5.76
CA HIS A 32 -1.64 -13.14 -6.46
C HIS A 32 -0.24 -12.66 -6.83
N SER A 33 0.81 -13.17 -6.17
CA SER A 33 2.20 -12.74 -6.37
C SER A 33 2.36 -11.20 -6.36
N PRO A 34 1.92 -10.48 -5.32
CA PRO A 34 1.96 -9.02 -5.29
C PRO A 34 3.40 -8.49 -5.40
N ASP A 35 3.58 -7.36 -6.11
CA ASP A 35 4.90 -6.70 -6.21
C ASP A 35 5.32 -6.05 -4.88
N PHE A 36 4.36 -5.50 -4.15
CA PHE A 36 4.56 -4.83 -2.87
C PHE A 36 3.57 -5.36 -1.83
N ILE A 37 4.02 -5.45 -0.59
CA ILE A 37 3.14 -5.73 0.57
C ILE A 37 3.47 -4.75 1.69
N CYS A 38 2.44 -4.13 2.29
CA CYS A 38 2.56 -3.32 3.49
C CYS A 38 1.88 -4.01 4.67
N LEU A 39 2.63 -4.25 5.72
CA LEU A 39 2.04 -4.59 7.01
C LEU A 39 1.46 -3.32 7.63
N ARG A 40 0.12 -3.29 7.75
CA ARG A 40 -0.61 -2.19 8.36
C ARG A 40 -1.55 -2.71 9.43
N ASP A 41 -1.20 -2.43 10.68
CA ASP A 41 -2.05 -2.61 11.86
C ASP A 41 -1.87 -1.40 12.78
N LYS A 42 -2.91 -0.57 12.88
CA LYS A 42 -2.87 0.66 13.70
C LYS A 42 -3.31 0.42 15.15
N SER A 43 -3.79 -0.76 15.45
CA SER A 43 -4.40 -1.09 16.74
C SER A 43 -3.57 -2.05 17.60
N SER A 44 -2.62 -2.74 16.99
CA SER A 44 -1.85 -3.77 17.67
C SER A 44 -0.78 -3.16 18.59
N ASN A 45 -0.76 -3.61 19.83
CA ASN A 45 0.37 -3.41 20.76
C ASN A 45 1.52 -4.41 20.51
N ARG A 46 1.35 -5.34 19.56
CA ARG A 46 2.33 -6.37 19.16
C ARG A 46 2.89 -6.12 17.77
N TYR A 47 2.84 -4.87 17.27
CA TYR A 47 3.21 -4.55 15.90
C TYR A 47 4.65 -4.97 15.55
N THR A 48 5.59 -4.82 16.47
CA THR A 48 7.00 -5.26 16.28
C THR A 48 7.09 -6.76 16.05
N GLU A 49 6.40 -7.58 16.84
CA GLU A 49 6.38 -9.03 16.67
C GLU A 49 5.77 -9.42 15.30
N LEU A 50 4.65 -8.78 14.93
CA LEU A 50 4.03 -9.02 13.63
C LEU A 50 4.96 -8.62 12.47
N ALA A 51 5.70 -7.52 12.62
CA ALA A 51 6.67 -7.07 11.62
C ALA A 51 7.83 -8.05 11.44
N GLU A 52 8.37 -8.60 12.53
CA GLU A 52 9.42 -9.62 12.49
C GLU A 52 8.98 -10.89 11.76
N VAL A 53 7.75 -11.34 11.99
CA VAL A 53 7.17 -12.50 11.28
C VAL A 53 6.93 -12.15 9.81
N PHE A 54 6.29 -11.02 9.55
CA PHE A 54 5.99 -10.55 8.19
C PHE A 54 7.23 -10.48 7.29
N LEU A 55 8.32 -9.91 7.79
CA LEU A 55 9.57 -9.75 7.02
C LEU A 55 10.28 -11.08 6.72
N LYS A 56 9.92 -12.16 7.39
CA LYS A 56 10.45 -13.52 7.15
C LYS A 56 9.61 -14.33 6.18
N ILE A 57 8.40 -13.85 5.79
CA ILE A 57 7.53 -14.57 4.85
C ILE A 57 8.21 -14.62 3.48
N PRO A 58 8.42 -15.82 2.90
CA PRO A 58 9.11 -15.96 1.62
C PRO A 58 8.30 -15.34 0.47
N GLY A 59 9.00 -14.70 -0.46
CA GLY A 59 8.38 -14.14 -1.67
C GLY A 59 9.31 -13.20 -2.41
N ARG A 60 8.90 -12.76 -3.59
CA ARG A 60 9.62 -11.75 -4.39
C ARG A 60 9.08 -10.34 -4.17
N HIS A 61 8.11 -10.19 -3.27
CA HIS A 61 7.50 -8.92 -2.95
C HIS A 61 8.45 -7.99 -2.19
N LYS A 62 8.20 -6.71 -2.33
CA LYS A 62 8.86 -5.65 -1.58
C LYS A 62 8.08 -5.40 -0.30
N ALA A 63 8.66 -5.72 0.85
CA ALA A 63 8.01 -5.64 2.15
C ALA A 63 8.15 -4.25 2.79
N LEU A 64 7.03 -3.60 3.08
CA LEU A 64 6.99 -2.28 3.72
C LEU A 64 6.31 -2.37 5.09
N LEU A 65 6.77 -1.55 6.03
CA LEU A 65 6.11 -1.33 7.31
C LEU A 65 5.32 -0.01 7.28
N HIS A 66 4.19 0.04 7.98
CA HIS A 66 3.35 1.23 8.02
C HIS A 66 3.75 2.14 9.17
N GLY A 67 4.08 3.42 8.86
CA GLY A 67 4.16 4.52 9.79
C GLY A 67 5.36 4.58 10.73
N ASP A 68 6.22 3.57 10.75
CA ASP A 68 7.36 3.49 11.68
C ASP A 68 8.69 3.35 10.93
N VAL A 69 9.37 4.49 10.73
CA VAL A 69 10.66 4.56 10.04
C VAL A 69 11.76 3.85 10.82
N ASP A 70 11.80 4.02 12.16
CA ASP A 70 12.85 3.43 12.99
C ASP A 70 12.75 1.90 13.03
N LEU A 71 11.54 1.38 13.16
CA LEU A 71 11.31 -0.05 13.11
C LEU A 71 11.66 -0.62 11.73
N ALA A 72 11.29 0.07 10.64
CA ALA A 72 11.61 -0.35 9.29
C ALA A 72 13.13 -0.44 9.06
N VAL A 73 13.89 0.52 9.55
CA VAL A 73 15.37 0.52 9.51
C VAL A 73 15.92 -0.63 10.37
N THR A 74 15.45 -0.73 11.62
CA THR A 74 15.95 -1.73 12.59
C THR A 74 15.76 -3.16 12.10
N LEU A 75 14.61 -3.45 11.49
CA LEU A 75 14.29 -4.79 11.00
C LEU A 75 14.75 -5.05 9.55
N GLY A 76 15.31 -4.05 8.86
CA GLY A 76 15.79 -4.19 7.49
C GLY A 76 14.65 -4.36 6.47
N ALA A 77 13.52 -3.69 6.69
CA ALA A 77 12.42 -3.67 5.72
C ALA A 77 12.86 -3.04 4.39
N TYR A 78 12.22 -3.42 3.27
CA TYR A 78 12.47 -2.76 1.98
C TYR A 78 12.08 -1.29 2.01
N GLY A 79 11.03 -0.94 2.74
CA GLY A 79 10.56 0.43 2.78
C GLY A 79 9.53 0.70 3.87
N VAL A 80 8.97 1.89 3.83
CA VAL A 80 7.96 2.38 4.75
C VAL A 80 6.78 3.00 4.00
N HIS A 81 5.57 2.79 4.51
CA HIS A 81 4.37 3.48 4.04
C HIS A 81 3.94 4.53 5.07
N LEU A 82 4.15 5.79 4.75
CA LEU A 82 3.82 6.93 5.60
C LEU A 82 2.37 7.37 5.41
N SER A 83 1.72 7.77 6.48
CA SER A 83 0.41 8.43 6.42
C SER A 83 0.54 9.87 5.91
N SER A 84 -0.58 10.51 5.54
CA SER A 84 -0.60 11.92 5.15
C SER A 84 -0.20 12.91 6.26
N LEU A 85 -0.10 12.44 7.50
CA LEU A 85 0.38 13.22 8.65
C LEU A 85 1.89 13.09 8.91
N GLN A 86 2.63 12.40 8.03
CA GLN A 86 4.05 12.06 8.25
C GLN A 86 4.95 12.44 7.06
N PHE A 87 4.56 13.43 6.26
CA PHE A 87 5.37 13.87 5.11
C PHE A 87 6.72 14.46 5.54
N ASP A 88 6.81 15.01 6.75
CA ASP A 88 8.05 15.45 7.39
C ASP A 88 9.09 14.33 7.57
N GLN A 89 8.67 13.06 7.55
CA GLN A 89 9.55 11.91 7.68
C GLN A 89 10.07 11.37 6.34
N ILE A 90 9.59 11.87 5.19
CA ILE A 90 9.98 11.37 3.86
C ILE A 90 11.50 11.47 3.66
N ALA A 91 12.08 12.65 3.88
CA ALA A 91 13.51 12.87 3.69
C ALA A 91 14.34 11.94 4.59
N ARG A 92 14.01 11.87 5.87
CA ARG A 92 14.67 10.99 6.84
C ARG A 92 14.62 9.52 6.44
N ALA A 93 13.45 9.04 6.00
CA ALA A 93 13.29 7.65 5.57
C ALA A 93 14.13 7.34 4.31
N LYS A 94 14.19 8.27 3.37
CA LYS A 94 15.03 8.14 2.16
C LYS A 94 16.53 8.17 2.48
N GLU A 95 16.97 9.06 3.36
CA GLU A 95 18.35 9.11 3.85
C GLU A 95 18.77 7.81 4.54
N ALA A 96 17.83 7.14 5.21
CA ALA A 96 18.04 5.82 5.79
C ALA A 96 18.02 4.67 4.76
N GLY A 97 17.84 4.96 3.47
CA GLY A 97 17.84 3.97 2.39
C GLY A 97 16.52 3.24 2.18
N LEU A 98 15.43 3.65 2.82
CA LEU A 98 14.12 3.05 2.65
C LEU A 98 13.42 3.51 1.37
N TYR A 99 12.69 2.60 0.72
CA TYR A 99 11.70 2.97 -0.29
C TYR A 99 10.48 3.57 0.39
N VAL A 100 10.10 4.78 0.01
CA VAL A 100 9.03 5.53 0.68
C VAL A 100 7.78 5.58 -0.19
N ILE A 101 6.67 5.06 0.35
CA ILE A 101 5.33 5.30 -0.18
C ILE A 101 4.58 6.20 0.80
N ALA A 102 3.88 7.23 0.31
CA ALA A 102 3.10 8.13 1.14
C ALA A 102 1.61 8.09 0.76
N SER A 103 0.73 8.07 1.76
CA SER A 103 -0.73 8.16 1.55
C SER A 103 -1.14 9.58 1.18
N THR A 104 -1.91 9.76 0.10
CA THR A 104 -2.44 11.06 -0.30
C THR A 104 -3.92 11.01 -0.67
N HIS A 105 -4.63 12.11 -0.44
CA HIS A 105 -6.07 12.23 -0.63
C HIS A 105 -6.48 13.51 -1.38
N SER A 106 -5.52 14.32 -1.78
CA SER A 106 -5.74 15.52 -2.60
C SER A 106 -4.52 15.81 -3.47
N TYR A 107 -4.68 16.74 -4.41
CA TYR A 107 -3.58 17.21 -5.24
C TYR A 107 -2.50 17.91 -4.41
N GLU A 108 -2.90 18.70 -3.40
CA GLU A 108 -1.99 19.39 -2.50
C GLU A 108 -1.16 18.40 -1.68
N GLU A 109 -1.78 17.34 -1.16
CA GLU A 109 -1.06 16.26 -0.46
C GLU A 109 -0.09 15.53 -1.41
N ALA A 110 -0.51 15.27 -2.66
CA ALA A 110 0.35 14.63 -3.64
C ALA A 110 1.58 15.50 -3.99
N LEU A 111 1.42 16.82 -4.08
CA LEU A 111 2.53 17.75 -4.24
C LEU A 111 3.44 17.80 -3.01
N ALA A 112 2.86 17.81 -1.81
CA ALA A 112 3.64 17.80 -0.55
C ALA A 112 4.45 16.51 -0.37
N ALA A 113 3.98 15.40 -0.94
CA ALA A 113 4.64 14.09 -0.90
C ALA A 113 5.52 13.80 -2.13
N ASN A 114 5.84 14.78 -2.97
CA ASN A 114 6.51 14.59 -4.26
C ASN A 114 7.93 13.99 -4.18
N GLU A 115 8.57 14.07 -3.02
CA GLU A 115 9.88 13.46 -2.77
C GLU A 115 9.81 11.98 -2.41
N ALA A 116 8.63 11.45 -2.13
CA ALA A 116 8.44 10.01 -1.94
C ALA A 116 8.70 9.24 -3.25
N ASP A 117 9.10 7.96 -3.15
CA ASP A 117 9.33 7.12 -4.33
C ASP A 117 8.02 6.77 -5.04
N ALA A 118 6.92 6.73 -4.30
CA ALA A 118 5.56 6.58 -4.80
C ALA A 118 4.55 7.16 -3.81
N ILE A 119 3.33 7.39 -4.28
CA ILE A 119 2.20 7.75 -3.42
C ILE A 119 1.04 6.76 -3.65
N THR A 120 0.16 6.61 -2.65
CA THR A 120 -1.18 6.09 -2.86
C THR A 120 -2.15 7.25 -2.99
N TYR A 121 -3.04 7.21 -3.98
CA TYR A 121 -4.09 8.22 -4.17
C TYR A 121 -5.46 7.60 -3.97
N SER A 122 -6.24 8.11 -3.01
CA SER A 122 -7.47 7.45 -2.55
C SER A 122 -8.53 8.40 -2.02
N PRO A 123 -9.80 7.94 -1.95
CA PRO A 123 -10.36 6.71 -2.51
C PRO A 123 -10.77 6.87 -3.98
N ILE A 124 -10.45 5.92 -4.85
CA ILE A 124 -10.84 5.98 -6.27
C ILE A 124 -12.28 5.53 -6.47
N PHE A 125 -12.63 4.36 -5.93
CA PHE A 125 -14.00 3.84 -5.92
C PHE A 125 -14.59 3.90 -4.51
N HIS A 126 -15.89 3.63 -4.41
CA HIS A 126 -16.56 3.60 -3.12
C HIS A 126 -15.84 2.65 -2.14
N SER A 127 -15.53 3.19 -0.97
CA SER A 127 -14.95 2.44 0.15
C SER A 127 -15.71 2.78 1.43
N PRO A 128 -16.06 1.79 2.24
CA PRO A 128 -16.74 2.05 3.52
C PRO A 128 -15.95 3.05 4.38
N ASN A 129 -16.62 4.05 4.90
CA ASN A 129 -16.07 5.08 5.80
C ASN A 129 -14.91 5.93 5.22
N LYS A 130 -14.83 6.07 3.89
CA LYS A 130 -13.76 6.84 3.21
C LYS A 130 -14.22 8.10 2.48
N GLY A 131 -15.47 8.50 2.67
CA GLY A 131 -16.02 9.67 1.99
C GLY A 131 -16.36 9.43 0.52
N ILE A 132 -16.49 10.53 -0.24
CA ILE A 132 -16.86 10.50 -1.65
C ILE A 132 -15.68 9.99 -2.48
N PRO A 133 -15.88 8.99 -3.37
CA PRO A 133 -14.85 8.54 -4.28
C PRO A 133 -14.46 9.64 -5.27
N LYS A 134 -13.17 9.71 -5.60
CA LYS A 134 -12.61 10.67 -6.55
C LYS A 134 -12.95 10.32 -8.01
N GLY A 135 -13.04 9.04 -8.31
CA GLY A 135 -13.32 8.55 -9.65
C GLY A 135 -12.09 8.50 -10.57
N LEU A 136 -12.32 7.98 -11.78
CA LEU A 136 -11.26 7.76 -12.76
C LEU A 136 -10.79 9.05 -13.44
N GLU A 137 -11.67 10.03 -13.59
CA GLU A 137 -11.31 11.31 -14.23
C GLU A 137 -10.33 12.10 -13.37
N ASP A 138 -10.60 12.22 -12.07
CA ASP A 138 -9.69 12.86 -11.11
C ASP A 138 -8.35 12.09 -11.03
N LEU A 139 -8.39 10.75 -11.03
CA LEU A 139 -7.18 9.93 -11.09
C LEU A 139 -6.36 10.21 -12.34
N LYS A 140 -6.98 10.28 -13.51
CA LYS A 140 -6.32 10.60 -14.79
C LYS A 140 -5.73 12.00 -14.80
N GLU A 141 -6.45 12.96 -14.23
CA GLU A 141 -5.99 14.33 -14.11
C GLU A 141 -4.72 14.43 -13.26
N ILE A 142 -4.70 13.79 -12.09
CA ILE A 142 -3.53 13.84 -11.20
C ILE A 142 -2.33 13.11 -11.78
N THR A 143 -2.52 11.99 -12.48
CA THR A 143 -1.41 11.29 -13.17
C THR A 143 -0.76 12.14 -14.25
N GLY A 144 -1.50 13.05 -14.88
CA GLY A 144 -0.97 14.00 -15.84
C GLY A 144 -0.26 15.22 -15.24
N LYS A 145 -0.46 15.48 -13.93
CA LYS A 145 0.06 16.68 -13.26
C LYS A 145 1.28 16.45 -12.38
N ILE A 146 1.51 15.23 -11.92
CA ILE A 146 2.63 14.89 -11.03
C ILE A 146 3.50 13.81 -11.63
N ASN A 147 4.81 13.86 -11.33
CA ASN A 147 5.79 12.90 -11.82
C ASN A 147 6.01 11.71 -10.86
N THR A 148 5.55 11.82 -9.61
CA THR A 148 5.67 10.75 -8.63
C THR A 148 4.82 9.55 -9.03
N LYS A 149 5.33 8.34 -8.85
CA LYS A 149 4.60 7.11 -9.13
C LYS A 149 3.32 7.03 -8.30
N ILE A 150 2.18 6.74 -8.94
CA ILE A 150 0.88 6.67 -8.26
C ILE A 150 0.40 5.22 -8.20
N PHE A 151 0.05 4.77 -7.00
CA PHE A 151 -0.82 3.62 -6.79
C PHE A 151 -2.26 4.09 -6.56
N ALA A 152 -3.18 3.72 -7.44
CA ALA A 152 -4.60 3.93 -7.22
C ALA A 152 -5.09 3.07 -6.05
N LEU A 153 -5.75 3.65 -5.07
CA LEU A 153 -6.22 2.94 -3.87
C LEU A 153 -7.67 3.31 -3.55
N GLY A 154 -8.39 2.37 -2.95
CA GLY A 154 -9.74 2.55 -2.43
C GLY A 154 -10.82 1.98 -3.32
N GLY A 155 -11.54 0.99 -2.79
CA GLY A 155 -12.66 0.32 -3.44
C GLY A 155 -12.31 -0.58 -4.61
N ILE A 156 -11.03 -0.86 -4.85
CA ILE A 156 -10.59 -1.77 -5.91
C ILE A 156 -10.69 -3.21 -5.40
N THR A 157 -11.65 -3.97 -5.94
CA THR A 157 -11.94 -5.35 -5.52
C THR A 157 -12.10 -6.31 -6.70
N THR A 158 -12.17 -5.79 -7.93
CA THR A 158 -12.37 -6.61 -9.13
C THR A 158 -11.30 -6.36 -10.21
N LYS A 159 -11.16 -7.33 -11.12
CA LYS A 159 -10.25 -7.21 -12.27
C LYS A 159 -10.66 -6.08 -13.22
N GLU A 160 -11.96 -5.85 -13.37
CA GLU A 160 -12.50 -4.78 -14.20
C GLU A 160 -12.10 -3.40 -13.67
N GLN A 161 -12.15 -3.22 -12.35
CA GLN A 161 -11.69 -1.98 -11.71
C GLN A 161 -10.18 -1.77 -11.86
N ILE A 162 -9.38 -2.85 -11.80
CA ILE A 162 -7.93 -2.80 -12.07
C ILE A 162 -7.68 -2.35 -13.52
N GLN A 163 -8.39 -2.92 -14.49
CA GLN A 163 -8.29 -2.50 -15.90
C GLN A 163 -8.68 -1.02 -16.09
N GLN A 164 -9.73 -0.56 -15.39
CA GLN A 164 -10.14 0.84 -15.45
C GLN A 164 -9.06 1.79 -14.92
N VAL A 165 -8.43 1.51 -13.77
CA VAL A 165 -7.36 2.37 -13.26
C VAL A 165 -6.10 2.32 -14.11
N GLU A 166 -5.81 1.19 -14.76
CA GLU A 166 -4.70 1.06 -15.71
C GLU A 166 -4.81 2.07 -16.85
N THR A 167 -6.03 2.32 -17.37
CA THR A 167 -6.26 3.32 -18.43
C THR A 167 -5.95 4.76 -18.01
N CYS A 168 -5.84 5.03 -16.71
CA CYS A 168 -5.50 6.34 -16.18
C CYS A 168 -3.98 6.62 -16.15
N GLY A 169 -3.13 5.67 -16.54
CA GLY A 169 -1.68 5.87 -16.59
C GLY A 169 -0.98 5.76 -15.23
N VAL A 170 -1.60 5.11 -14.25
CA VAL A 170 -1.00 4.88 -12.93
C VAL A 170 0.16 3.90 -12.98
N TYR A 171 1.06 3.99 -12.02
CA TYR A 171 2.14 3.02 -11.82
C TYR A 171 1.63 1.65 -11.36
N GLY A 172 0.57 1.66 -10.55
CA GLY A 172 0.00 0.44 -10.00
C GLY A 172 -1.34 0.66 -9.30
N PHE A 173 -1.88 -0.42 -8.76
CA PHE A 173 -3.04 -0.37 -7.88
C PHE A 173 -2.68 -0.91 -6.49
N ALA A 174 -3.34 -0.40 -5.47
CA ALA A 174 -3.26 -0.91 -4.11
C ALA A 174 -4.63 -1.35 -3.61
N SER A 175 -4.67 -2.46 -2.89
CA SER A 175 -5.92 -2.95 -2.31
C SER A 175 -5.67 -3.75 -1.04
N ILE A 176 -6.71 -3.85 -0.22
CA ILE A 176 -6.80 -4.78 0.90
C ILE A 176 -7.64 -5.99 0.47
N ARG A 177 -8.87 -5.73 0.02
CA ARG A 177 -9.90 -6.76 -0.22
C ARG A 177 -9.65 -7.59 -1.46
N TYR A 178 -9.14 -7.01 -2.54
CA TYR A 178 -8.84 -7.75 -3.77
C TYR A 178 -7.97 -8.99 -3.51
N PHE A 179 -6.99 -8.88 -2.64
CA PHE A 179 -6.08 -9.97 -2.30
C PHE A 179 -6.65 -10.97 -1.28
N LYS A 180 -7.89 -10.77 -0.82
CA LYS A 180 -8.56 -11.66 0.13
C LYS A 180 -9.86 -12.26 -0.42
N GLU A 181 -10.65 -11.49 -1.15
CA GLU A 181 -11.98 -11.91 -1.62
C GLU A 181 -11.92 -12.90 -2.78
N ASN A 182 -10.81 -13.01 -3.50
CA ASN A 182 -10.62 -13.97 -4.59
C ASN A 182 -10.03 -15.31 -4.11
N SER A 183 -9.80 -15.51 -2.81
CA SER A 183 -9.27 -16.74 -2.22
C SER A 183 -10.37 -17.80 -1.95
N ASN A 184 -11.53 -17.68 -2.60
CA ASN A 184 -12.60 -18.69 -2.53
C ASN A 184 -12.58 -19.55 -3.80
N VAL A 185 -11.80 -20.61 -3.76
CA VAL A 185 -12.07 -21.87 -4.47
C VAL A 185 -12.10 -22.97 -3.45
#